data_1aea40f0cc261dc575ede77a6f851d81
#
_entry.id   1aea40f0cc261dc575ede77a6f851d81
#
_cell.length_a   1.000
_cell.length_b   1.000
_cell.length_c   1.000
_cell.angle_alpha   90.00
_cell.angle_beta   90.00
_cell.angle_gamma   90.00
#
_symmetry.space_group_name_H-M   'P 1'
#
loop_
_entity.id
_entity.type
_entity.pdbx_description
1 polymer ?
#
loop_
_entity_poly.entity_id
_entity_poly.type
_entity_poly.pdbx_seq_one_letter_code
_entity_poly.pdbx_strand_id
1 'polypeptide(L)'
;MADSSYRLQTDILGALPIIYHFLSRLGIDQRLARWVEAGDASVRLTAARVLGVVLRCLCLRREPLYALAEWAAPYDPALIGLAAEERELLNDDRVGRALARLFDADRASMLTELMVSMIATFQIDCRQLHNDSTTITFTGAYPEATGQARGGKATPVITYGHNKDHRPDLKQLLWILTVSADGAVPLAYRTEPGNTTDDPTHIPTWDGLVQLLSRADFLYVADSKLCSRPAMDHIASRGGRFLTVLPKTRREDAEFRAWLVTHVECGRPRRLSG
;
A
#
# COMPACT_ATOMS: atom_id res chain seq x y z
N MET A 1 4.72 -40.87 -45.08
CA MET A 1 3.98 -39.59 -44.92
C MET A 1 4.07 -39.21 -43.47
N ALA A 2 4.79 -38.15 -43.13
CA ALA A 2 4.87 -37.67 -41.76
C ALA A 2 3.50 -37.01 -41.40
N ASP A 3 2.83 -37.59 -40.43
CA ASP A 3 1.62 -37.06 -39.88
C ASP A 3 2.00 -35.79 -39.10
N SER A 4 1.88 -34.62 -39.74
CA SER A 4 2.10 -33.34 -39.09
C SER A 4 0.85 -32.99 -38.28
N SER A 5 0.78 -33.54 -37.06
CA SER A 5 -0.26 -33.16 -36.10
C SER A 5 -0.01 -31.71 -35.63
N TYR A 6 -0.82 -30.80 -36.09
CA TYR A 6 -0.85 -29.44 -35.58
C TYR A 6 -1.46 -29.47 -34.16
N ARG A 7 -0.75 -28.85 -33.19
CA ARG A 7 -1.29 -28.62 -31.84
C ARG A 7 -1.67 -27.16 -31.71
N LEU A 8 -2.94 -26.89 -31.54
CA LEU A 8 -3.42 -25.54 -31.22
C LEU A 8 -3.29 -25.32 -29.70
N GLN A 9 -2.61 -24.27 -29.31
CA GLN A 9 -2.60 -23.76 -27.94
C GLN A 9 -3.28 -22.40 -27.91
N THR A 10 -4.15 -22.19 -26.95
CA THR A 10 -4.88 -20.93 -26.75
C THR A 10 -4.57 -20.41 -25.34
N ASP A 11 -4.06 -19.18 -25.26
CA ASP A 11 -3.79 -18.50 -23.99
C ASP A 11 -4.67 -17.25 -23.87
N ILE A 12 -5.07 -16.95 -22.63
CA ILE A 12 -5.85 -15.76 -22.31
C ILE A 12 -4.88 -14.59 -22.09
N LEU A 13 -5.15 -13.45 -22.70
CA LEU A 13 -4.37 -12.24 -22.49
C LEU A 13 -5.02 -11.32 -21.42
N GLY A 14 -6.32 -11.10 -21.49
CA GLY A 14 -7.05 -10.20 -20.60
C GLY A 14 -6.43 -8.80 -20.53
N ALA A 15 -6.33 -8.21 -19.34
CA ALA A 15 -5.67 -6.94 -19.10
C ALA A 15 -4.15 -7.08 -18.82
N LEU A 16 -3.60 -8.29 -18.88
CA LEU A 16 -2.18 -8.54 -18.58
C LEU A 16 -1.21 -7.71 -19.43
N PRO A 17 -1.42 -7.45 -20.72
CA PRO A 17 -0.51 -6.59 -21.50
C PRO A 17 -0.41 -5.17 -20.93
N ILE A 18 -1.51 -4.61 -20.42
CA ILE A 18 -1.52 -3.28 -19.79
C ILE A 18 -0.79 -3.34 -18.44
N ILE A 19 -1.10 -4.33 -17.62
CA ILE A 19 -0.43 -4.55 -16.33
C ILE A 19 1.08 -4.74 -16.55
N TYR A 20 1.47 -5.59 -17.48
CA TYR A 20 2.86 -5.83 -17.84
C TYR A 20 3.58 -4.53 -18.25
N HIS A 21 2.94 -3.69 -19.08
CA HIS A 21 3.50 -2.40 -19.51
C HIS A 21 3.85 -1.51 -18.30
N PHE A 22 2.91 -1.34 -17.35
CA PHE A 22 3.16 -0.50 -16.18
C PHE A 22 4.19 -1.11 -15.21
N LEU A 23 4.11 -2.42 -14.95
CA LEU A 23 5.09 -3.10 -14.10
C LEU A 23 6.50 -3.04 -14.68
N SER A 24 6.63 -3.14 -16.01
CA SER A 24 7.92 -3.00 -16.71
C SER A 24 8.45 -1.58 -16.61
N ARG A 25 7.63 -0.54 -16.80
CA ARG A 25 8.02 0.86 -16.61
C ARG A 25 8.49 1.16 -15.19
N LEU A 26 7.88 0.52 -14.20
CA LEU A 26 8.28 0.61 -12.80
C LEU A 26 9.48 -0.28 -12.47
N GLY A 27 9.93 -1.15 -13.38
CA GLY A 27 11.03 -2.07 -13.15
C GLY A 27 10.76 -3.03 -11.96
N ILE A 28 9.51 -3.48 -11.79
CA ILE A 28 9.10 -4.28 -10.63
C ILE A 28 9.86 -5.60 -10.56
N ASP A 29 9.94 -6.34 -11.67
CA ASP A 29 10.58 -7.65 -11.70
C ASP A 29 12.09 -7.53 -11.37
N GLN A 30 12.76 -6.48 -11.85
CA GLN A 30 14.16 -6.20 -11.56
C GLN A 30 14.38 -5.84 -10.09
N ARG A 31 13.47 -5.04 -9.49
CA ARG A 31 13.55 -4.69 -8.07
C ARG A 31 13.31 -5.91 -7.19
N LEU A 32 12.31 -6.72 -7.50
CA LEU A 32 12.09 -7.98 -6.79
C LEU A 32 13.31 -8.89 -6.87
N ALA A 33 13.92 -9.04 -8.04
CA ALA A 33 15.12 -9.85 -8.21
C ALA A 33 16.32 -9.32 -7.43
N ARG A 34 16.44 -7.99 -7.29
CA ARG A 34 17.54 -7.34 -6.56
C ARG A 34 17.38 -7.41 -5.05
N TRP A 35 16.18 -7.18 -4.53
CA TRP A 35 15.93 -7.02 -3.11
C TRP A 35 15.49 -8.30 -2.40
N VAL A 36 14.84 -9.23 -3.13
CA VAL A 36 14.43 -10.51 -2.60
C VAL A 36 15.47 -11.56 -3.00
N GLU A 37 16.24 -12.04 -2.04
CA GLU A 37 17.31 -12.99 -2.30
C GLU A 37 16.80 -14.21 -3.07
N ALA A 38 17.52 -14.55 -4.15
CA ALA A 38 17.18 -15.68 -5.01
C ALA A 38 17.24 -17.04 -4.28
N GLY A 39 18.06 -17.13 -3.22
CA GLY A 39 18.37 -18.40 -2.57
C GLY A 39 19.41 -19.20 -3.35
N ASP A 40 19.32 -20.52 -3.27
CA ASP A 40 20.21 -21.43 -4.00
C ASP A 40 20.08 -21.20 -5.52
N ALA A 41 21.21 -21.09 -6.21
CA ALA A 41 21.28 -20.92 -7.67
C ALA A 41 20.65 -22.10 -8.45
N SER A 42 20.43 -23.26 -7.80
CA SER A 42 19.73 -24.41 -8.37
C SER A 42 18.21 -24.24 -8.46
N VAL A 43 17.64 -23.19 -7.86
CA VAL A 43 16.19 -22.96 -7.86
C VAL A 43 15.69 -22.51 -9.22
N ARG A 44 14.95 -23.38 -9.91
CA ARG A 44 14.39 -23.10 -11.25
C ARG A 44 13.36 -21.97 -11.27
N LEU A 45 12.53 -21.82 -10.22
CA LEU A 45 11.55 -20.76 -10.07
C LEU A 45 11.89 -19.94 -8.81
N THR A 46 12.39 -18.70 -9.00
CA THR A 46 12.86 -17.84 -7.93
C THR A 46 11.72 -17.19 -7.14
N ALA A 47 11.97 -16.80 -5.90
CA ALA A 47 11.00 -16.07 -5.07
C ALA A 47 10.55 -14.76 -5.73
N ALA A 48 11.45 -14.03 -6.37
CA ALA A 48 11.13 -12.80 -7.09
C ALA A 48 10.11 -13.02 -8.21
N ARG A 49 10.26 -14.09 -8.99
CA ARG A 49 9.30 -14.45 -10.06
C ARG A 49 7.95 -14.85 -9.50
N VAL A 50 7.92 -15.66 -8.44
CA VAL A 50 6.66 -16.02 -7.76
C VAL A 50 5.93 -14.77 -7.26
N LEU A 51 6.65 -13.82 -6.64
CA LEU A 51 6.07 -12.54 -6.21
C LEU A 51 5.58 -11.69 -7.38
N GLY A 52 6.28 -11.72 -8.50
CA GLY A 52 5.82 -11.10 -9.76
C GLY A 52 4.48 -11.64 -10.24
N VAL A 53 4.27 -12.97 -10.16
CA VAL A 53 2.98 -13.61 -10.47
C VAL A 53 1.90 -13.19 -9.48
N VAL A 54 2.20 -13.19 -8.16
CA VAL A 54 1.27 -12.73 -7.12
C VAL A 54 0.80 -11.30 -7.40
N LEU A 55 1.71 -10.38 -7.73
CA LEU A 55 1.36 -9.00 -8.04
C LEU A 55 0.42 -8.89 -9.26
N ARG A 56 0.69 -9.64 -10.32
CA ARG A 56 -0.16 -9.66 -11.52
C ARG A 56 -1.54 -10.22 -11.23
N CYS A 57 -1.62 -11.27 -10.41
CA CYS A 57 -2.88 -11.81 -9.93
C CYS A 57 -3.67 -10.76 -9.12
N LEU A 58 -3.03 -10.07 -8.18
CA LEU A 58 -3.67 -9.02 -7.38
C LEU A 58 -4.18 -7.84 -8.23
N CYS A 59 -3.46 -7.49 -9.30
CA CYS A 59 -3.88 -6.43 -10.23
C CYS A 59 -5.05 -6.85 -11.13
N LEU A 60 -5.11 -8.11 -11.54
CA LEU A 60 -6.09 -8.59 -12.50
C LEU A 60 -7.35 -9.15 -11.82
N ARG A 61 -7.15 -10.04 -10.84
CA ARG A 61 -8.25 -10.75 -10.17
C ARG A 61 -7.76 -11.31 -8.84
N ARG A 62 -8.22 -10.82 -7.75
CA ARG A 62 -7.77 -11.19 -6.39
C ARG A 62 -8.14 -12.64 -6.03
N GLU A 63 -7.39 -13.60 -6.55
CA GLU A 63 -7.57 -15.00 -6.19
C GLU A 63 -6.87 -15.36 -4.87
N PRO A 64 -7.35 -16.36 -4.14
CA PRO A 64 -6.64 -16.91 -2.99
C PRO A 64 -5.24 -17.41 -3.37
N LEU A 65 -4.27 -17.23 -2.48
CA LEU A 65 -2.87 -17.59 -2.76
C LEU A 65 -2.69 -19.09 -3.08
N TYR A 66 -3.50 -19.96 -2.49
CA TYR A 66 -3.47 -21.42 -2.78
C TYR A 66 -4.00 -21.75 -4.19
N ALA A 67 -4.81 -20.88 -4.80
CA ALA A 67 -5.35 -21.08 -6.14
C ALA A 67 -4.50 -20.39 -7.23
N LEU A 68 -3.33 -19.84 -6.87
CA LEU A 68 -2.51 -19.04 -7.80
C LEU A 68 -2.04 -19.84 -9.02
N ALA A 69 -1.74 -21.15 -8.85
CA ALA A 69 -1.35 -22.02 -9.95
C ALA A 69 -2.51 -22.26 -10.94
N GLU A 70 -3.71 -22.48 -10.44
CA GLU A 70 -4.92 -22.66 -11.25
C GLU A 70 -5.26 -21.35 -11.99
N TRP A 71 -5.13 -20.22 -11.29
CA TRP A 71 -5.32 -18.90 -11.90
C TRP A 71 -4.32 -18.68 -13.04
N ALA A 72 -3.04 -19.01 -12.86
CA ALA A 72 -1.98 -18.80 -13.83
C ALA A 72 -2.09 -19.69 -15.08
N ALA A 73 -2.70 -20.87 -14.96
CA ALA A 73 -2.71 -21.91 -15.99
C ALA A 73 -3.26 -21.45 -17.36
N PRO A 74 -4.34 -20.66 -17.49
CA PRO A 74 -4.90 -20.28 -18.79
C PRO A 74 -4.20 -19.08 -19.42
N TYR A 75 -3.27 -18.39 -18.75
CA TYR A 75 -2.64 -17.19 -19.26
C TYR A 75 -1.31 -17.49 -19.96
N ASP A 76 -0.92 -16.61 -20.89
CA ASP A 76 0.43 -16.62 -21.48
C ASP A 76 1.49 -16.50 -20.38
N PRO A 77 2.42 -17.46 -20.25
CA PRO A 77 3.43 -17.44 -19.20
C PRO A 77 4.28 -16.17 -19.18
N ALA A 78 4.67 -15.65 -20.36
CA ALA A 78 5.49 -14.46 -20.45
C ALA A 78 4.80 -13.21 -19.88
N LEU A 79 3.48 -13.10 -20.06
CA LEU A 79 2.69 -11.98 -19.51
C LEU A 79 2.53 -12.05 -17.99
N ILE A 80 2.53 -13.26 -17.42
CA ILE A 80 2.51 -13.44 -15.96
C ILE A 80 3.91 -13.43 -15.33
N GLY A 81 4.96 -13.28 -16.14
CA GLY A 81 6.35 -13.17 -15.67
C GLY A 81 7.07 -14.52 -15.50
N LEU A 82 6.59 -15.58 -16.14
CA LEU A 82 7.16 -16.93 -16.10
C LEU A 82 7.70 -17.35 -17.47
N ALA A 83 8.66 -18.28 -17.48
CA ALA A 83 8.92 -19.11 -18.63
C ALA A 83 7.89 -20.24 -18.72
N ALA A 84 7.69 -20.82 -19.90
CA ALA A 84 6.66 -21.84 -20.10
C ALA A 84 6.83 -23.06 -19.18
N GLU A 85 8.08 -23.49 -18.97
CA GLU A 85 8.46 -24.62 -18.12
C GLU A 85 8.37 -24.30 -16.61
N GLU A 86 8.25 -23.04 -16.22
CA GLU A 86 8.14 -22.63 -14.82
C GLU A 86 6.71 -22.65 -14.32
N ARG A 87 5.71 -22.62 -15.20
CA ARG A 87 4.29 -22.63 -14.83
C ARG A 87 3.95 -23.84 -13.93
N GLU A 88 4.42 -25.02 -14.27
CA GLU A 88 4.18 -26.25 -13.51
C GLU A 88 4.86 -26.27 -12.13
N LEU A 89 5.84 -25.39 -11.92
CA LEU A 89 6.54 -25.27 -10.65
C LEU A 89 5.82 -24.39 -9.64
N LEU A 90 4.81 -23.62 -10.09
CA LEU A 90 4.05 -22.72 -9.24
C LEU A 90 3.11 -23.55 -8.34
N ASN A 91 3.23 -23.38 -7.03
CA ASN A 91 2.37 -23.98 -6.02
C ASN A 91 2.34 -23.12 -4.74
N ASP A 92 1.42 -23.42 -3.83
CA ASP A 92 1.20 -22.72 -2.58
C ASP A 92 2.41 -22.70 -1.65
N ASP A 93 3.14 -23.78 -1.54
CA ASP A 93 4.39 -23.87 -0.79
C ASP A 93 5.46 -22.89 -1.29
N ARG A 94 5.59 -22.74 -2.61
CA ARG A 94 6.52 -21.76 -3.20
C ARG A 94 6.06 -20.35 -2.95
N VAL A 95 4.77 -20.10 -3.03
CA VAL A 95 4.18 -18.79 -2.69
C VAL A 95 4.46 -18.46 -1.24
N GLY A 96 4.24 -19.37 -0.31
CA GLY A 96 4.54 -19.18 1.11
C GLY A 96 6.01 -18.88 1.36
N ARG A 97 6.93 -19.62 0.73
CA ARG A 97 8.38 -19.38 0.82
C ARG A 97 8.78 -18.02 0.20
N ALA A 98 8.17 -17.64 -0.92
CA ALA A 98 8.45 -16.35 -1.55
C ALA A 98 8.00 -15.17 -0.67
N LEU A 99 6.84 -15.27 -0.03
CA LEU A 99 6.35 -14.29 0.94
C LEU A 99 7.24 -14.23 2.20
N ALA A 100 7.73 -15.37 2.68
CA ALA A 100 8.70 -15.40 3.78
C ALA A 100 10.00 -14.66 3.42
N ARG A 101 10.53 -14.87 2.22
CA ARG A 101 11.72 -14.15 1.73
C ARG A 101 11.46 -12.66 1.55
N LEU A 102 10.28 -12.28 1.05
CA LEU A 102 9.90 -10.87 1.00
C LEU A 102 9.83 -10.24 2.40
N PHE A 103 9.36 -11.00 3.41
CA PHE A 103 9.40 -10.54 4.79
C PHE A 103 10.83 -10.30 5.28
N ASP A 104 11.74 -11.21 4.95
CA ASP A 104 13.14 -11.14 5.36
C ASP A 104 13.95 -10.10 4.58
N ALA A 105 13.52 -9.70 3.38
CA ALA A 105 14.15 -8.68 2.55
C ALA A 105 14.10 -7.28 3.21
N ASP A 106 14.99 -6.38 2.79
CA ASP A 106 14.91 -4.95 3.15
C ASP A 106 13.78 -4.27 2.37
N ARG A 107 12.55 -4.49 2.85
CA ARG A 107 11.33 -3.95 2.26
C ARG A 107 11.27 -2.43 2.30
N ALA A 108 11.84 -1.81 3.33
CA ALA A 108 11.82 -0.36 3.48
C ALA A 108 12.60 0.30 2.36
N SER A 109 13.84 -0.15 2.10
CA SER A 109 14.66 0.37 1.00
C SER A 109 14.06 0.05 -0.36
N MET A 110 13.56 -1.18 -0.56
CA MET A 110 12.90 -1.57 -1.82
C MET A 110 11.69 -0.69 -2.14
N LEU A 111 10.83 -0.45 -1.16
CA LEU A 111 9.64 0.38 -1.35
C LEU A 111 9.99 1.86 -1.54
N THR A 112 10.98 2.37 -0.81
CA THR A 112 11.47 3.74 -1.00
C THR A 112 12.01 3.93 -2.43
N GLU A 113 12.84 3.00 -2.91
CA GLU A 113 13.34 3.02 -4.29
C GLU A 113 12.19 2.98 -5.31
N LEU A 114 11.19 2.14 -5.06
CA LEU A 114 10.01 2.04 -5.94
C LEU A 114 9.23 3.36 -5.95
N MET A 115 8.94 3.96 -4.79
CA MET A 115 8.18 5.20 -4.68
C MET A 115 8.91 6.37 -5.36
N VAL A 116 10.21 6.54 -5.10
CA VAL A 116 11.03 7.57 -5.74
C VAL A 116 11.03 7.39 -7.26
N SER A 117 11.21 6.15 -7.74
CA SER A 117 11.17 5.85 -9.17
C SER A 117 9.80 6.11 -9.79
N MET A 118 8.72 5.76 -9.09
CA MET A 118 7.35 5.99 -9.55
C MET A 118 7.05 7.48 -9.68
N ILE A 119 7.39 8.27 -8.66
CA ILE A 119 7.22 9.74 -8.68
C ILE A 119 7.96 10.33 -9.88
N ALA A 120 9.21 9.92 -10.11
CA ALA A 120 10.02 10.43 -11.23
C ALA A 120 9.49 9.96 -12.61
N THR A 121 9.16 8.66 -12.75
CA THR A 121 8.72 8.07 -14.02
C THR A 121 7.39 8.61 -14.51
N PHE A 122 6.46 8.87 -13.59
CA PHE A 122 5.12 9.34 -13.90
C PHE A 122 4.89 10.82 -13.57
N GLN A 123 5.94 11.52 -13.11
CA GLN A 123 5.88 12.94 -12.76
C GLN A 123 4.75 13.28 -11.76
N ILE A 124 4.58 12.42 -10.75
CA ILE A 124 3.52 12.56 -9.75
C ILE A 124 3.68 13.88 -8.99
N ASP A 125 2.62 14.68 -8.96
CA ASP A 125 2.60 15.90 -8.16
C ASP A 125 2.42 15.61 -6.67
N CYS A 126 3.49 15.81 -5.90
CA CYS A 126 3.53 15.61 -4.46
C CYS A 126 3.35 16.89 -3.65
N ARG A 127 2.80 17.99 -4.24
CA ARG A 127 2.56 19.25 -3.51
C ARG A 127 1.42 19.13 -2.50
N GLN A 128 0.52 18.19 -2.68
CA GLN A 128 -0.58 17.91 -1.77
C GLN A 128 -0.74 16.41 -1.57
N LEU A 129 -0.72 15.98 -0.31
CA LEU A 129 -0.78 14.59 0.09
C LEU A 129 -1.95 14.37 1.06
N HIS A 130 -2.71 13.33 0.81
CA HIS A 130 -3.86 12.93 1.63
C HIS A 130 -3.50 11.70 2.44
N ASN A 131 -3.70 11.76 3.74
CA ASN A 131 -3.46 10.65 4.66
C ASN A 131 -4.76 10.24 5.35
N ASP A 132 -5.03 8.96 5.34
CA ASP A 132 -6.14 8.36 6.08
C ASP A 132 -5.74 6.99 6.62
N SER A 133 -6.48 6.54 7.61
CA SER A 133 -6.31 5.23 8.23
C SER A 133 -7.57 4.39 8.10
N THR A 134 -7.39 3.10 7.96
CA THR A 134 -8.48 2.12 7.98
C THR A 134 -8.07 0.90 8.78
N THR A 135 -9.03 0.06 9.12
CA THR A 135 -8.74 -1.23 9.76
C THR A 135 -8.79 -2.35 8.73
N ILE A 136 -7.79 -3.24 8.78
CA ILE A 136 -7.84 -4.51 8.06
C ILE A 136 -8.27 -5.57 9.06
N THR A 137 -9.38 -6.22 8.77
CA THR A 137 -10.01 -7.21 9.65
C THR A 137 -9.54 -8.61 9.28
N PHE A 138 -9.28 -9.44 10.28
CA PHE A 138 -8.77 -10.81 10.11
C PHE A 138 -9.71 -11.82 10.76
N THR A 139 -10.01 -12.88 10.03
CA THR A 139 -10.73 -14.04 10.54
C THR A 139 -9.72 -15.14 10.85
N GLY A 140 -9.62 -15.55 12.11
CA GLY A 140 -8.69 -16.59 12.56
C GLY A 140 -7.96 -16.22 13.85
N ALA A 141 -7.17 -17.15 14.37
CA ALA A 141 -6.50 -17.01 15.66
C ALA A 141 -5.23 -16.12 15.60
N TYR A 142 -4.44 -16.23 14.57
CA TYR A 142 -3.17 -15.50 14.35
C TYR A 142 -2.28 -15.45 15.61
N PRO A 143 -1.91 -16.59 16.22
CA PRO A 143 -1.21 -16.63 17.50
C PRO A 143 0.20 -16.04 17.45
N GLU A 144 0.83 -16.05 16.28
CA GLU A 144 2.19 -15.55 16.08
C GLU A 144 2.26 -14.05 15.75
N ALA A 145 1.10 -13.41 15.49
CA ALA A 145 1.04 -11.99 15.12
C ALA A 145 1.01 -11.09 16.36
N THR A 146 2.04 -11.20 17.20
CA THR A 146 2.15 -10.57 18.54
C THR A 146 3.18 -9.45 18.62
N GLY A 147 3.82 -9.07 17.52
CA GLY A 147 4.91 -8.10 17.51
C GLY A 147 6.28 -8.71 17.83
N GLN A 148 6.35 -10.00 18.07
CA GLN A 148 7.63 -10.69 18.30
C GLN A 148 8.55 -10.57 17.08
N ALA A 149 9.85 -10.48 17.33
CA ALA A 149 10.80 -10.41 16.24
C ALA A 149 10.97 -11.77 15.53
N ARG A 150 10.91 -11.74 14.19
CA ARG A 150 11.31 -12.82 13.32
C ARG A 150 12.47 -12.32 12.46
N GLY A 151 13.63 -12.97 12.55
CA GLY A 151 14.81 -12.53 11.81
C GLY A 151 15.23 -11.08 12.10
N GLY A 152 15.07 -10.62 13.34
CA GLY A 152 15.38 -9.23 13.76
C GLY A 152 14.32 -8.18 13.34
N LYS A 153 13.22 -8.58 12.68
CA LYS A 153 12.14 -7.68 12.26
C LYS A 153 10.88 -7.94 13.06
N ALA A 154 10.23 -6.89 13.55
CA ALA A 154 8.97 -7.01 14.25
C ALA A 154 7.87 -7.58 13.33
N THR A 155 7.09 -8.54 13.83
CA THR A 155 5.87 -9.01 13.16
C THR A 155 4.72 -8.03 13.42
N PRO A 156 3.70 -7.98 12.54
CA PRO A 156 2.49 -7.20 12.80
C PRO A 156 1.80 -7.65 14.09
N VAL A 157 1.16 -6.72 14.81
CA VAL A 157 0.32 -7.04 15.96
C VAL A 157 -1.14 -7.06 15.52
N ILE A 158 -1.67 -8.27 15.27
CA ILE A 158 -3.07 -8.48 14.91
C ILE A 158 -3.85 -8.73 16.20
N THR A 159 -4.63 -7.75 16.64
CA THR A 159 -5.33 -7.77 17.92
C THR A 159 -6.71 -7.13 17.84
N TYR A 160 -7.50 -7.27 18.88
CA TYR A 160 -8.78 -6.59 19.00
C TYR A 160 -8.58 -5.09 19.23
N GLY A 161 -9.47 -4.27 18.67
CA GLY A 161 -9.42 -2.83 18.81
C GLY A 161 -10.73 -2.17 18.40
N HIS A 162 -10.72 -0.85 18.26
CA HIS A 162 -11.89 -0.11 17.77
C HIS A 162 -12.02 -0.30 16.25
N ASN A 163 -12.84 -1.26 15.86
CA ASN A 163 -13.05 -1.64 14.46
C ASN A 163 -13.94 -0.62 13.74
N LYS A 164 -13.47 -0.06 12.64
CA LYS A 164 -14.24 0.90 11.82
C LYS A 164 -15.45 0.25 11.12
N ASP A 165 -15.42 -1.08 10.93
CA ASP A 165 -16.51 -1.86 10.33
C ASP A 165 -17.52 -2.38 11.37
N HIS A 166 -17.43 -1.93 12.63
CA HIS A 166 -18.28 -2.37 13.74
C HIS A 166 -18.25 -3.89 14.02
N ARG A 167 -17.08 -4.52 13.82
CA ARG A 167 -16.81 -5.95 14.07
C ARG A 167 -15.85 -6.14 15.26
N PRO A 168 -16.28 -5.84 16.49
CA PRO A 168 -15.42 -5.97 17.68
C PRO A 168 -15.03 -7.42 17.98
N ASP A 169 -15.73 -8.39 17.37
CA ASP A 169 -15.49 -9.83 17.45
C ASP A 169 -14.29 -10.29 16.63
N LEU A 170 -13.76 -9.46 15.71
CA LEU A 170 -12.66 -9.78 14.86
C LEU A 170 -11.37 -9.04 15.25
N LYS A 171 -10.25 -9.72 15.09
CA LYS A 171 -8.94 -9.10 15.19
C LYS A 171 -8.68 -8.18 14.01
N GLN A 172 -7.86 -7.18 14.21
CA GLN A 172 -7.57 -6.17 13.20
C GLN A 172 -6.13 -5.69 13.24
N LEU A 173 -5.74 -5.00 12.20
CA LEU A 173 -4.52 -4.22 12.04
C LEU A 173 -4.93 -2.81 11.61
N LEU A 174 -4.30 -1.78 12.16
CA LEU A 174 -4.49 -0.43 11.65
C LEU A 174 -3.60 -0.24 10.41
N TRP A 175 -4.22 0.15 9.31
CA TRP A 175 -3.55 0.46 8.03
C TRP A 175 -3.66 1.94 7.75
N ILE A 176 -2.53 2.59 7.58
CA ILE A 176 -2.42 4.02 7.29
C ILE A 176 -1.87 4.17 5.88
N LEU A 177 -2.55 4.94 5.05
CA LEU A 177 -2.17 5.15 3.66
C LEU A 177 -2.05 6.64 3.38
N THR A 178 -0.99 7.02 2.70
CA THR A 178 -0.83 8.37 2.14
C THR A 178 -0.81 8.29 0.61
N VAL A 179 -1.64 9.11 -0.02
CA VAL A 179 -1.76 9.20 -1.47
C VAL A 179 -1.52 10.63 -1.95
N SER A 180 -1.09 10.80 -3.20
CA SER A 180 -1.04 12.11 -3.84
C SER A 180 -2.46 12.62 -4.14
N ALA A 181 -2.67 13.94 -4.18
CA ALA A 181 -3.88 14.53 -4.73
C ALA A 181 -3.99 14.29 -6.25
N ASP A 182 -2.85 14.20 -6.91
CA ASP A 182 -2.72 13.89 -8.31
C ASP A 182 -2.90 12.36 -8.52
N GLY A 183 -4.08 11.97 -8.98
CA GLY A 183 -4.42 10.59 -9.33
C GLY A 183 -4.56 9.62 -8.15
N ALA A 184 -4.55 10.10 -6.91
CA ALA A 184 -4.63 9.26 -5.69
C ALA A 184 -3.57 8.14 -5.66
N VAL A 185 -2.34 8.43 -6.12
CA VAL A 185 -1.25 7.46 -6.19
C VAL A 185 -0.71 7.19 -4.79
N PRO A 186 -0.67 5.91 -4.34
CA PRO A 186 -0.08 5.55 -3.05
C PRO A 186 1.41 5.90 -2.98
N LEU A 187 1.81 6.67 -1.98
CA LEU A 187 3.20 7.11 -1.77
C LEU A 187 3.84 6.51 -0.52
N ALA A 188 3.05 6.31 0.52
CA ALA A 188 3.53 5.71 1.75
C ALA A 188 2.42 4.94 2.44
N TYR A 189 2.79 3.89 3.16
CA TYR A 189 1.89 3.19 4.07
C TYR A 189 2.58 2.86 5.38
N ARG A 190 1.77 2.67 6.41
CA ARG A 190 2.21 2.13 7.70
C ARG A 190 1.21 1.13 8.21
N THR A 191 1.68 0.20 9.01
CA THR A 191 0.84 -0.73 9.76
C THR A 191 1.13 -0.56 11.24
N GLU A 192 0.08 -0.43 12.02
CA GLU A 192 0.19 -0.31 13.48
C GLU A 192 -0.67 -1.41 14.14
N PRO A 193 -0.41 -1.72 15.42
CA PRO A 193 -1.25 -2.66 16.16
C PRO A 193 -2.73 -2.31 16.05
N GLY A 194 -3.59 -3.33 15.98
CA GLY A 194 -5.03 -3.13 15.79
C GLY A 194 -5.74 -2.32 16.87
N ASN A 195 -5.13 -2.12 18.04
CA ASN A 195 -5.62 -1.27 19.13
C ASN A 195 -4.99 0.13 19.15
N THR A 196 -4.20 0.50 18.14
CA THR A 196 -3.61 1.83 18.04
C THR A 196 -4.68 2.84 17.62
N THR A 197 -4.65 4.04 18.22
CA THR A 197 -5.46 5.19 17.77
C THR A 197 -4.72 5.95 16.66
N ASP A 198 -5.44 6.73 15.88
CA ASP A 198 -4.86 7.45 14.72
C ASP A 198 -3.98 8.63 15.13
N ASP A 199 -4.31 9.32 16.25
CA ASP A 199 -3.64 10.56 16.66
C ASP A 199 -2.10 10.50 16.70
N PRO A 200 -1.45 9.47 17.31
CA PRO A 200 0.01 9.40 17.40
C PRO A 200 0.69 9.06 16.07
N THR A 201 -0.06 8.68 15.04
CA THR A 201 0.51 8.19 13.78
C THR A 201 0.90 9.33 12.82
N HIS A 202 0.33 10.53 12.99
CA HIS A 202 0.52 11.65 12.07
C HIS A 202 1.96 12.17 12.05
N ILE A 203 2.60 12.32 13.22
CA ILE A 203 3.99 12.82 13.30
C ILE A 203 4.94 11.88 12.54
N PRO A 204 5.03 10.58 12.88
CA PRO A 204 5.95 9.69 12.17
C PRO A 204 5.58 9.47 10.70
N THR A 205 4.32 9.62 10.31
CA THR A 205 3.91 9.56 8.90
C THR A 205 4.42 10.80 8.15
N TRP A 206 4.22 12.01 8.70
CA TRP A 206 4.70 13.24 8.10
C TRP A 206 6.23 13.27 7.99
N ASP A 207 6.95 12.87 9.05
CA ASP A 207 8.41 12.78 9.03
C ASP A 207 8.92 11.82 7.95
N GLY A 208 8.27 10.66 7.79
CA GLY A 208 8.58 9.71 6.71
C GLY A 208 8.35 10.29 5.31
N LEU A 209 7.29 11.10 5.13
CA LEU A 209 7.03 11.79 3.86
C LEU A 209 8.06 12.87 3.58
N VAL A 210 8.48 13.64 4.59
CA VAL A 210 9.58 14.63 4.45
C VAL A 210 10.85 13.94 4.02
N GLN A 211 11.17 12.80 4.61
CA GLN A 211 12.34 12.01 4.25
C GLN A 211 12.23 11.46 2.80
N LEU A 212 11.07 10.90 2.42
CA LEU A 212 10.83 10.37 1.08
C LEU A 212 10.97 11.45 0.00
N LEU A 213 10.38 12.63 0.24
CA LEU A 213 10.34 13.72 -0.74
C LEU A 213 11.53 14.67 -0.64
N SER A 214 12.36 14.56 0.43
CA SER A 214 13.46 15.49 0.75
C SER A 214 13.01 16.96 0.83
N ARG A 215 11.75 17.20 1.23
CA ARG A 215 11.14 18.54 1.39
C ARG A 215 9.99 18.51 2.38
N ALA A 216 9.67 19.63 3.04
CA ALA A 216 8.62 19.74 4.05
C ALA A 216 7.43 20.61 3.61
N ASP A 217 7.52 21.33 2.50
CA ASP A 217 6.59 22.38 2.09
C ASP A 217 5.35 21.86 1.32
N PHE A 218 5.09 20.56 1.30
CA PHE A 218 3.85 19.99 0.79
C PHE A 218 2.67 20.25 1.75
N LEU A 219 1.45 20.26 1.20
CA LEU A 219 0.24 20.31 2.00
C LEU A 219 -0.16 18.91 2.45
N TYR A 220 -0.08 18.66 3.76
CA TYR A 220 -0.51 17.40 4.38
C TYR A 220 -1.98 17.50 4.79
N VAL A 221 -2.84 16.71 4.16
CA VAL A 221 -4.28 16.69 4.38
C VAL A 221 -4.67 15.43 5.13
N ALA A 222 -5.35 15.57 6.25
CA ALA A 222 -5.87 14.45 7.03
C ALA A 222 -7.17 14.83 7.77
N ASP A 223 -7.81 13.85 8.34
CA ASP A 223 -9.05 14.00 9.11
C ASP A 223 -8.83 14.76 10.45
N SER A 224 -9.87 14.83 11.25
CA SER A 224 -9.87 15.54 12.54
C SER A 224 -8.88 15.00 13.57
N LYS A 225 -8.32 13.82 13.39
CA LYS A 225 -7.30 13.23 14.27
C LYS A 225 -5.96 13.95 14.18
N LEU A 226 -5.67 14.54 13.02
CA LEU A 226 -4.52 15.44 12.87
C LEU A 226 -4.65 16.71 13.72
N CYS A 227 -5.86 17.13 14.09
CA CYS A 227 -6.12 18.36 14.84
C CYS A 227 -5.72 18.25 16.32
N SER A 228 -4.57 17.67 16.59
CA SER A 228 -3.92 17.64 17.89
C SER A 228 -2.81 18.70 17.94
N ARG A 229 -2.67 19.40 19.10
CA ARG A 229 -1.65 20.42 19.23
C ARG A 229 -0.23 19.89 18.95
N PRO A 230 0.18 18.72 19.48
CA PRO A 230 1.49 18.17 19.19
C PRO A 230 1.76 17.95 17.69
N ALA A 231 0.79 17.41 16.95
CA ALA A 231 0.96 17.13 15.52
C ALA A 231 1.01 18.44 14.70
N MET A 232 0.11 19.38 14.98
CA MET A 232 0.08 20.68 14.29
C MET A 232 1.35 21.50 14.55
N ASP A 233 1.79 21.60 15.81
CA ASP A 233 3.02 22.31 16.19
C ASP A 233 4.26 21.65 15.58
N HIS A 234 4.31 20.32 15.54
CA HIS A 234 5.42 19.56 14.93
C HIS A 234 5.57 19.90 13.44
N ILE A 235 4.47 19.87 12.69
CA ILE A 235 4.45 20.15 11.25
C ILE A 235 4.79 21.63 11.00
N ALA A 236 4.10 22.55 11.68
CA ALA A 236 4.26 23.98 11.47
C ALA A 236 5.68 24.48 11.81
N SER A 237 6.24 24.03 12.94
CA SER A 237 7.60 24.42 13.38
C SER A 237 8.71 23.98 12.43
N ARG A 238 8.45 23.00 11.57
CA ARG A 238 9.38 22.47 10.56
C ARG A 238 9.12 23.03 9.15
N GLY A 239 8.29 24.08 9.02
CA GLY A 239 7.97 24.70 7.74
C GLY A 239 6.95 23.91 6.91
N GLY A 240 6.31 22.90 7.49
CA GLY A 240 5.23 22.14 6.86
C GLY A 240 3.91 22.90 6.85
N ARG A 241 3.02 22.46 5.98
CA ARG A 241 1.63 22.94 5.88
C ARG A 241 0.67 21.79 6.06
N PHE A 242 -0.45 22.05 6.70
CA PHE A 242 -1.48 21.03 6.88
C PHE A 242 -2.88 21.57 6.68
N LEU A 243 -3.80 20.68 6.34
CA LEU A 243 -5.25 20.93 6.30
C LEU A 243 -5.93 19.79 7.06
N THR A 244 -6.78 20.17 8.03
CA THR A 244 -7.52 19.20 8.82
C THR A 244 -8.91 19.71 9.18
N VAL A 245 -9.78 18.84 9.60
CA VAL A 245 -11.12 19.18 10.10
C VAL A 245 -11.04 19.52 11.58
N LEU A 246 -11.58 20.66 11.97
CA LEU A 246 -11.69 21.05 13.37
C LEU A 246 -12.74 20.15 14.06
N PRO A 247 -12.37 19.38 15.11
CA PRO A 247 -13.33 18.55 15.83
C PRO A 247 -14.39 19.39 16.55
N LYS A 248 -15.65 18.94 16.51
CA LYS A 248 -16.77 19.59 17.20
C LYS A 248 -16.58 19.71 18.72
N THR A 249 -15.69 18.91 19.29
CA THR A 249 -15.34 18.95 20.73
C THR A 249 -14.38 20.10 21.09
N ARG A 250 -13.83 20.77 20.09
CA ARG A 250 -12.92 21.92 20.28
C ARG A 250 -13.72 23.19 20.60
N ARG A 251 -13.19 23.97 21.53
CA ARG A 251 -13.79 25.27 21.91
C ARG A 251 -13.89 26.21 20.71
N GLU A 252 -12.92 26.22 19.87
CA GLU A 252 -12.84 27.04 18.66
C GLU A 252 -13.98 26.74 17.67
N ASP A 253 -14.45 25.50 17.57
CA ASP A 253 -15.63 25.13 16.77
C ASP A 253 -16.90 25.76 17.33
N ALA A 254 -17.10 25.70 18.65
CA ALA A 254 -18.25 26.32 19.29
C ALA A 254 -18.26 27.84 19.14
N GLU A 255 -17.11 28.47 19.33
CA GLU A 255 -16.94 29.91 19.15
C GLU A 255 -17.21 30.35 17.69
N PHE A 256 -16.68 29.61 16.70
CA PHE A 256 -16.92 29.88 15.30
C PHE A 256 -18.40 29.72 14.91
N ARG A 257 -19.08 28.67 15.42
CA ARG A 257 -20.51 28.48 15.18
C ARG A 257 -21.36 29.61 15.79
N ALA A 258 -21.02 30.04 17.01
CA ALA A 258 -21.69 31.20 17.65
C ALA A 258 -21.48 32.49 16.83
N TRP A 259 -20.27 32.70 16.34
CA TRP A 259 -19.94 33.84 15.46
C TRP A 259 -20.74 33.77 14.16
N LEU A 260 -20.85 32.62 13.50
CA LEU A 260 -21.62 32.43 12.27
C LEU A 260 -23.10 32.81 12.46
N VAL A 261 -23.72 32.42 13.58
CA VAL A 261 -25.13 32.73 13.87
C VAL A 261 -25.36 34.25 13.94
N THR A 262 -24.39 35.00 14.47
CA THR A 262 -24.49 36.46 14.62
C THR A 262 -24.09 37.21 13.35
N HIS A 263 -23.41 36.57 12.38
CA HIS A 263 -22.87 37.23 11.17
C HIS A 263 -23.42 36.61 9.87
N VAL A 264 -24.59 35.95 9.92
CA VAL A 264 -25.23 35.25 8.77
C VAL A 264 -25.58 36.20 7.62
N GLU A 265 -25.63 37.53 7.83
CA GLU A 265 -25.82 38.47 6.72
C GLU A 265 -24.61 38.66 5.80
N CYS A 266 -23.45 38.13 6.18
CA CYS A 266 -22.18 38.36 5.47
C CYS A 266 -21.73 37.29 4.50
N GLY A 267 -22.53 36.24 4.20
CA GLY A 267 -21.96 35.19 3.39
C GLY A 267 -22.89 34.23 2.70
N ARG A 268 -23.48 34.60 1.56
CA ARG A 268 -23.70 33.57 0.54
C ARG A 268 -22.33 33.04 0.10
N PRO A 269 -22.08 31.72 0.16
CA PRO A 269 -20.81 31.17 -0.34
C PRO A 269 -20.68 31.58 -1.82
N ARG A 270 -19.65 32.35 -2.14
CA ARG A 270 -19.27 32.58 -3.53
C ARG A 270 -18.95 31.18 -4.11
N ARG A 271 -19.79 30.75 -5.04
CA ARG A 271 -19.40 29.62 -5.92
C ARG A 271 -18.12 30.06 -6.62
N LEU A 272 -17.03 29.40 -6.33
CA LEU A 272 -15.84 29.49 -7.16
C LEU A 272 -16.23 28.82 -8.49
N SER A 273 -16.54 29.65 -9.46
CA SER A 273 -16.64 29.26 -10.85
C SER A 273 -15.24 29.15 -11.41
N GLY A 274 -14.86 27.99 -11.92
CA GLY A 274 -13.61 27.79 -12.64
C GLY A 274 -13.47 26.34 -13.01
#